data_b21599a7e1091f120667ad0e89332f7a
#
_entry.id   b21599a7e1091f120667ad0e89332f7a
#
_cell.length_a   1.000
_cell.length_b   1.000
_cell.length_c   1.000
_cell.angle_alpha   90.00
_cell.angle_beta   90.00
_cell.angle_gamma   90.00
#
_symmetry.space_group_name_H-M   'P 1'
#
loop_
_entity.id
_entity.type
_entity.pdbx_description
1 polymer ?
#
loop_
_entity_poly.entity_id
_entity_poly.type
_entity_poly.pdbx_seq_one_letter_code
_entity_poly.pdbx_strand_id
1 'polypeptide(L)'
;MGGRGSSMRGSQGMGGGAGAPAAAAQAMPTVQAAPAVQQAGPPTGANGFGHLTPQQVAAFENAAQQQMQRDPALAAGVVDYINPVMQSNGKALSQNANWAAANGLPLTKRQQAMMDAVDKLAKPIGQETTLYRADHDDFLKRLHVNNYQSMSDSQLRKALVGKTWTNECLESTAYDSRDNPFWPQPNGRSTGKSGQGGSVSGNREVLIRYHTAKSARAAFIQPSQSEAVLAVGTHHKITGVRSTRTGPSHTYLTGKRVIELEIEVW
;
A
#
# COMPACT_ATOMS: atom_id res chain seq x y z
N MET A 1 34.82 38.37 37.07
CA MET A 1 34.39 38.08 38.44
C MET A 1 33.39 36.94 38.29
N GLY A 2 33.63 35.75 38.59
CA GLY A 2 34.27 35.20 39.76
C GLY A 2 33.29 34.33 40.47
N GLY A 3 33.64 33.05 40.66
CA GLY A 3 33.19 32.15 41.68
C GLY A 3 32.51 30.89 41.12
N ARG A 4 33.18 29.74 40.87
CA ARG A 4 33.62 28.71 41.85
C ARG A 4 32.45 28.32 42.77
N GLY A 5 32.07 27.11 42.95
CA GLY A 5 32.65 25.78 42.93
C GLY A 5 31.85 24.96 43.92
N SER A 6 31.80 23.68 43.77
CA SER A 6 32.09 22.69 44.79
C SER A 6 31.28 21.39 44.59
N SER A 7 32.05 20.38 44.40
CA SER A 7 31.75 18.96 44.57
C SER A 7 31.39 18.62 46.02
N MET A 8 30.52 17.59 46.20
CA MET A 8 30.71 16.64 47.31
C MET A 8 30.18 15.24 46.92
N ARG A 9 31.01 14.30 47.27
CA ARG A 9 30.90 12.84 47.26
C ARG A 9 30.00 12.34 48.41
N GLY A 10 29.60 11.12 48.27
CA GLY A 10 29.22 10.22 49.35
C GLY A 10 28.00 9.38 48.92
N SER A 11 27.90 8.19 49.05
CA SER A 11 28.59 6.96 49.43
C SER A 11 27.53 5.86 49.38
N GLN A 12 27.90 4.74 48.85
CA GLN A 12 27.49 3.37 49.12
C GLN A 12 26.25 3.09 49.98
N GLY A 13 25.37 2.23 49.43
CA GLY A 13 24.40 1.46 50.18
C GLY A 13 24.02 0.19 49.39
N MET A 14 24.58 -0.92 49.87
CA MET A 14 24.24 -2.28 49.43
C MET A 14 22.85 -2.66 49.95
N GLY A 15 22.16 -3.53 49.22
CA GLY A 15 21.20 -4.40 49.87
C GLY A 15 19.95 -4.73 49.07
N GLY A 16 19.75 -5.97 48.77
CA GLY A 16 18.45 -6.57 48.69
C GLY A 16 18.00 -7.01 47.30
N GLY A 17 18.32 -8.23 46.95
CA GLY A 17 17.68 -8.94 45.84
C GLY A 17 16.19 -9.17 46.14
N ALA A 18 15.38 -8.79 45.18
CA ALA A 18 14.02 -9.31 45.08
C ALA A 18 13.85 -9.75 43.63
N GLY A 19 13.65 -11.06 43.47
CA GLY A 19 13.46 -11.70 42.18
C GLY A 19 12.26 -11.12 41.47
N ALA A 20 12.47 -10.67 40.24
CA ALA A 20 11.39 -10.33 39.35
C ALA A 20 10.62 -11.60 39.00
N PRO A 21 9.29 -11.61 39.07
CA PRO A 21 8.51 -12.75 38.59
C PRO A 21 8.71 -12.85 37.08
N ALA A 22 9.03 -14.06 36.64
CA ALA A 22 9.05 -14.42 35.21
C ALA A 22 7.72 -14.02 34.57
N ALA A 23 7.76 -13.07 33.68
CA ALA A 23 6.60 -12.74 32.86
C ALA A 23 6.24 -13.99 32.05
N ALA A 24 5.11 -14.60 32.39
CA ALA A 24 4.53 -15.66 31.59
C ALA A 24 4.30 -15.12 30.17
N ALA A 25 4.99 -15.72 29.20
CA ALA A 25 4.77 -15.46 27.80
C ALA A 25 3.31 -15.83 27.51
N GLN A 26 2.47 -14.82 27.39
CA GLN A 26 1.12 -15.01 26.88
C GLN A 26 1.27 -15.44 25.42
N ALA A 27 0.85 -16.68 25.13
CA ALA A 27 0.76 -17.19 23.79
C ALA A 27 -0.11 -16.22 22.97
N MET A 28 0.46 -15.69 21.89
CA MET A 28 -0.28 -14.88 20.93
C MET A 28 -1.46 -15.73 20.44
N PRO A 29 -2.66 -15.16 20.34
CA PRO A 29 -3.75 -15.85 19.69
C PRO A 29 -3.33 -16.14 18.25
N THR A 30 -3.25 -17.40 17.90
CA THR A 30 -3.09 -17.87 16.52
C THR A 30 -4.22 -17.25 15.71
N VAL A 31 -3.90 -16.33 14.83
CA VAL A 31 -4.84 -15.86 13.81
C VAL A 31 -5.24 -17.09 13.03
N GLN A 32 -6.47 -17.52 13.22
CA GLN A 32 -7.05 -18.63 12.48
C GLN A 32 -7.05 -18.22 11.01
N ALA A 33 -6.17 -18.82 10.22
CA ALA A 33 -6.11 -18.58 8.78
C ALA A 33 -7.52 -18.80 8.22
N ALA A 34 -8.01 -17.79 7.50
CA ALA A 34 -9.24 -17.94 6.73
C ALA A 34 -9.11 -19.19 5.84
N PRO A 35 -10.22 -19.93 5.60
CA PRO A 35 -10.17 -21.15 4.79
C PRO A 35 -9.46 -20.84 3.48
N ALA A 36 -8.45 -21.65 3.16
CA ALA A 36 -7.67 -21.51 1.95
C ALA A 36 -8.61 -21.53 0.73
N VAL A 37 -8.93 -20.35 0.22
CA VAL A 37 -9.47 -20.21 -1.12
C VAL A 37 -8.40 -20.82 -2.01
N GLN A 38 -8.76 -21.84 -2.81
CA GLN A 38 -7.84 -22.40 -3.79
C GLN A 38 -7.18 -21.26 -4.54
N GLN A 39 -5.90 -21.07 -4.28
CA GLN A 39 -5.12 -20.00 -4.91
C GLN A 39 -5.07 -20.30 -6.39
N ALA A 40 -5.87 -19.57 -7.18
CA ALA A 40 -5.66 -19.57 -8.60
C ALA A 40 -4.24 -19.02 -8.86
N GLY A 41 -3.57 -19.59 -9.83
CA GLY A 41 -2.22 -19.16 -10.21
C GLY A 41 -2.20 -17.74 -10.78
N PRO A 42 -1.02 -17.28 -11.20
CA PRO A 42 -0.86 -15.98 -11.82
C PRO A 42 -1.75 -15.82 -13.06
N PRO A 43 -2.06 -14.57 -13.46
CA PRO A 43 -2.87 -14.29 -14.64
C PRO A 43 -2.20 -14.86 -15.88
N THR A 44 -3.00 -15.38 -16.81
CA THR A 44 -2.49 -16.02 -18.03
C THR A 44 -2.22 -15.03 -19.15
N GLY A 45 -2.88 -13.87 -19.11
CA GLY A 45 -2.82 -12.87 -20.18
C GLY A 45 -3.34 -13.37 -21.53
N ALA A 46 -3.96 -14.55 -21.56
CA ALA A 46 -4.34 -15.25 -22.78
C ALA A 46 -5.25 -14.43 -23.71
N ASN A 47 -6.05 -13.51 -23.13
CA ASN A 47 -6.94 -12.60 -23.86
C ASN A 47 -6.51 -11.13 -23.76
N GLY A 48 -5.27 -10.89 -23.32
CA GLY A 48 -4.81 -9.55 -22.91
C GLY A 48 -5.42 -9.10 -21.57
N PHE A 49 -4.79 -8.10 -20.96
CA PHE A 49 -5.34 -7.50 -19.75
C PHE A 49 -6.32 -6.40 -20.14
N GLY A 50 -7.60 -6.66 -19.89
CA GLY A 50 -8.67 -5.70 -20.13
C GLY A 50 -8.72 -4.57 -19.09
N HIS A 51 -9.70 -3.70 -19.26
CA HIS A 51 -10.11 -2.74 -18.25
C HIS A 51 -11.50 -3.09 -17.76
N LEU A 52 -11.79 -2.77 -16.51
CA LEU A 52 -13.15 -2.89 -15.98
C LEU A 52 -14.07 -1.91 -16.73
N THR A 53 -15.23 -2.39 -17.15
CA THR A 53 -16.25 -1.52 -17.73
C THR A 53 -16.90 -0.68 -16.61
N PRO A 54 -17.48 0.50 -16.93
CA PRO A 54 -18.21 1.29 -15.93
C PRO A 54 -19.34 0.51 -15.25
N GLN A 55 -20.00 -0.40 -15.95
CA GLN A 55 -21.05 -1.24 -15.40
C GLN A 55 -20.51 -2.24 -14.37
N GLN A 56 -19.35 -2.85 -14.65
CA GLN A 56 -18.69 -3.76 -13.70
C GLN A 56 -18.24 -3.02 -12.45
N VAL A 57 -17.64 -1.85 -12.61
CA VAL A 57 -17.24 -1.01 -11.46
C VAL A 57 -18.46 -0.64 -10.63
N ALA A 58 -19.54 -0.13 -11.27
CA ALA A 58 -20.78 0.22 -10.57
C ALA A 58 -21.39 -0.98 -9.82
N ALA A 59 -21.29 -2.19 -10.37
CA ALA A 59 -21.76 -3.39 -9.70
C ALA A 59 -20.96 -3.69 -8.43
N PHE A 60 -19.63 -3.56 -8.45
CA PHE A 60 -18.78 -3.71 -7.26
C PHE A 60 -19.08 -2.65 -6.20
N GLU A 61 -19.18 -1.40 -6.61
CA GLU A 61 -19.47 -0.27 -5.71
C GLU A 61 -20.84 -0.41 -5.04
N ASN A 62 -21.88 -0.76 -5.83
CA ASN A 62 -23.22 -1.01 -5.30
C ASN A 62 -23.22 -2.18 -4.29
N ALA A 63 -22.50 -3.25 -4.59
CA ALA A 63 -22.39 -4.39 -3.68
C ALA A 63 -21.70 -4.00 -2.36
N ALA A 64 -20.63 -3.20 -2.44
CA ALA A 64 -19.95 -2.68 -1.26
C ALA A 64 -20.86 -1.75 -0.44
N GLN A 65 -21.58 -0.84 -1.07
CA GLN A 65 -22.54 0.05 -0.41
C GLN A 65 -23.66 -0.72 0.28
N GLN A 66 -24.25 -1.73 -0.36
CA GLN A 66 -25.27 -2.56 0.25
C GLN A 66 -24.75 -3.31 1.48
N GLN A 67 -23.52 -3.79 1.47
CA GLN A 67 -22.93 -4.42 2.64
C GLN A 67 -22.72 -3.41 3.78
N MET A 68 -22.21 -2.22 3.48
CA MET A 68 -22.03 -1.16 4.48
C MET A 68 -23.36 -0.69 5.09
N GLN A 69 -24.44 -0.64 4.30
CA GLN A 69 -25.79 -0.32 4.81
C GLN A 69 -26.32 -1.35 5.82
N ARG A 70 -25.93 -2.62 5.65
CA ARG A 70 -26.37 -3.73 6.53
C ARG A 70 -25.49 -3.92 7.76
N ASP A 71 -24.26 -3.39 7.72
CA ASP A 71 -23.25 -3.59 8.77
C ASP A 71 -22.62 -2.23 9.13
N PRO A 72 -23.16 -1.52 10.15
CA PRO A 72 -22.62 -0.21 10.57
C PRO A 72 -21.17 -0.27 11.04
N ALA A 73 -20.71 -1.38 11.61
CA ALA A 73 -19.33 -1.53 12.05
C ALA A 73 -18.38 -1.61 10.83
N LEU A 74 -18.79 -2.34 9.80
CA LEU A 74 -18.10 -2.39 8.52
C LEU A 74 -18.03 -0.98 7.89
N ALA A 75 -19.15 -0.27 7.86
CA ALA A 75 -19.22 1.08 7.33
C ALA A 75 -18.25 2.04 8.07
N ALA A 76 -18.20 1.96 9.40
CA ALA A 76 -17.28 2.78 10.20
C ALA A 76 -15.81 2.50 9.88
N GLY A 77 -15.43 1.23 9.72
CA GLY A 77 -14.07 0.85 9.33
C GLY A 77 -13.69 1.37 7.94
N VAL A 78 -14.61 1.28 6.97
CA VAL A 78 -14.40 1.82 5.61
C VAL A 78 -14.28 3.34 5.63
N VAL A 79 -15.09 4.03 6.44
CA VAL A 79 -15.00 5.49 6.63
C VAL A 79 -13.63 5.87 7.20
N ASP A 80 -13.11 5.11 8.17
CA ASP A 80 -11.76 5.30 8.73
C ASP A 80 -10.64 5.12 7.68
N TYR A 81 -10.86 4.30 6.68
CA TYR A 81 -9.93 4.11 5.57
C TYR A 81 -10.00 5.29 4.57
N ILE A 82 -11.20 5.65 4.14
CA ILE A 82 -11.43 6.67 3.10
C ILE A 82 -11.09 8.06 3.62
N ASN A 83 -11.54 8.40 4.83
CA ASN A 83 -11.29 9.71 5.41
C ASN A 83 -9.92 9.71 6.09
N PRO A 84 -9.01 10.61 5.70
CA PRO A 84 -7.70 10.70 6.30
C PRO A 84 -7.81 11.19 7.76
N VAL A 85 -8.17 10.30 8.68
CA VAL A 85 -8.09 10.58 10.11
C VAL A 85 -6.63 10.76 10.46
N MET A 86 -6.22 12.03 10.55
CA MET A 86 -4.84 12.39 10.86
C MET A 86 -4.51 12.03 12.30
N GLN A 87 -3.44 11.29 12.49
CA GLN A 87 -2.91 10.94 13.80
C GLN A 87 -1.89 11.99 14.27
N SER A 88 -1.47 11.90 15.54
CA SER A 88 -0.52 12.83 16.16
C SER A 88 0.84 12.92 15.44
N ASN A 89 1.21 11.91 14.67
CA ASN A 89 2.42 11.89 13.85
C ASN A 89 2.25 12.51 12.45
N GLY A 90 1.11 13.14 12.16
CA GLY A 90 0.82 13.78 10.88
C GLY A 90 0.53 12.80 9.73
N LYS A 91 0.33 11.51 9.99
CA LYS A 91 -0.03 10.49 9.00
C LYS A 91 -1.48 10.05 9.16
N ALA A 92 -2.13 9.67 8.08
CA ALA A 92 -3.46 9.09 8.12
C ALA A 92 -3.47 7.73 8.86
N LEU A 93 -4.62 7.37 9.44
CA LEU A 93 -4.80 6.09 10.12
C LEU A 93 -4.47 4.91 9.21
N SER A 94 -4.94 4.94 7.96
CA SER A 94 -4.66 3.91 6.93
C SER A 94 -3.17 3.80 6.60
N GLN A 95 -2.47 4.93 6.49
CA GLN A 95 -1.02 4.93 6.24
C GLN A 95 -0.25 4.28 7.38
N ASN A 96 -0.59 4.60 8.64
CA ASN A 96 0.04 4.01 9.80
C ASN A 96 -0.29 2.52 9.93
N ALA A 97 -1.53 2.11 9.66
CA ALA A 97 -1.94 0.71 9.67
C ALA A 97 -1.19 -0.10 8.61
N ASN A 98 -1.16 0.37 7.37
CA ASN A 98 -0.44 -0.30 6.29
C ASN A 98 1.07 -0.37 6.56
N TRP A 99 1.66 0.69 7.13
CA TRP A 99 3.07 0.66 7.52
C TRP A 99 3.33 -0.35 8.62
N ALA A 100 2.50 -0.40 9.66
CA ALA A 100 2.63 -1.36 10.75
C ALA A 100 2.48 -2.80 10.26
N ALA A 101 1.45 -3.09 9.47
CA ALA A 101 1.23 -4.41 8.88
C ALA A 101 2.41 -4.85 8.01
N ALA A 102 2.88 -4.01 7.10
CA ALA A 102 4.01 -4.29 6.23
C ALA A 102 5.35 -4.51 6.97
N ASN A 103 5.44 -4.10 8.24
CA ASN A 103 6.61 -4.30 9.08
C ASN A 103 6.38 -5.34 10.21
N GLY A 104 5.28 -6.09 10.17
CA GLY A 104 4.95 -7.10 11.17
C GLY A 104 4.71 -6.53 12.57
N LEU A 105 4.34 -5.24 12.66
CA LEU A 105 4.09 -4.57 13.94
C LEU A 105 2.63 -4.72 14.36
N PRO A 106 2.33 -4.75 15.66
CA PRO A 106 0.97 -4.88 16.15
C PRO A 106 0.11 -3.68 15.75
N LEU A 107 -1.08 -3.95 15.26
CA LEU A 107 -2.09 -2.96 14.96
C LEU A 107 -2.88 -2.57 16.21
N THR A 108 -3.28 -1.31 16.32
CA THR A 108 -4.30 -0.92 17.29
C THR A 108 -5.64 -1.52 16.90
N LYS A 109 -6.57 -1.65 17.87
CA LYS A 109 -7.91 -2.18 17.61
C LYS A 109 -8.64 -1.43 16.46
N ARG A 110 -8.47 -0.11 16.39
CA ARG A 110 -9.09 0.71 15.34
C ARG A 110 -8.43 0.47 13.97
N GLN A 111 -7.11 0.34 13.93
CA GLN A 111 -6.39 0.00 12.70
C GLN A 111 -6.79 -1.38 12.19
N GLN A 112 -6.87 -2.37 13.07
CA GLN A 112 -7.30 -3.72 12.73
C GLN A 112 -8.74 -3.71 12.20
N ALA A 113 -9.68 -3.08 12.91
CA ALA A 113 -11.07 -2.99 12.47
C ALA A 113 -11.23 -2.31 11.10
N MET A 114 -10.44 -1.28 10.83
CA MET A 114 -10.40 -0.60 9.53
C MET A 114 -9.90 -1.55 8.42
N MET A 115 -8.80 -2.26 8.66
CA MET A 115 -8.23 -3.19 7.68
C MET A 115 -9.18 -4.37 7.42
N ASP A 116 -9.75 -4.94 8.47
CA ASP A 116 -10.71 -6.05 8.37
C ASP A 116 -11.98 -5.64 7.60
N ALA A 117 -12.45 -4.39 7.80
CA ALA A 117 -13.61 -3.87 7.10
C ALA A 117 -13.37 -3.79 5.59
N VAL A 118 -12.23 -3.24 5.17
CA VAL A 118 -11.90 -3.14 3.74
C VAL A 118 -11.65 -4.52 3.14
N ASP A 119 -10.92 -5.40 3.85
CA ASP A 119 -10.65 -6.76 3.38
C ASP A 119 -11.95 -7.59 3.24
N LYS A 120 -12.91 -7.41 4.16
CA LYS A 120 -14.22 -8.07 4.09
C LYS A 120 -15.04 -7.65 2.86
N LEU A 121 -14.87 -6.39 2.40
CA LEU A 121 -15.51 -5.92 1.17
C LEU A 121 -14.81 -6.41 -0.10
N ALA A 122 -13.54 -6.79 -0.01
CA ALA A 122 -12.78 -7.24 -1.16
C ALA A 122 -13.35 -8.55 -1.72
N LYS A 123 -13.67 -8.54 -3.02
CA LYS A 123 -14.22 -9.68 -3.76
C LYS A 123 -13.30 -10.02 -4.92
N PRO A 124 -13.33 -11.27 -5.42
CA PRO A 124 -12.66 -11.61 -6.67
C PRO A 124 -13.09 -10.66 -7.79
N ILE A 125 -12.12 -10.15 -8.53
CA ILE A 125 -12.38 -9.22 -9.66
C ILE A 125 -13.15 -9.92 -10.78
N GLY A 126 -13.00 -11.26 -10.90
CA GLY A 126 -13.78 -12.07 -11.85
C GLY A 126 -13.26 -12.07 -13.27
N GLN A 127 -12.34 -11.17 -13.62
CA GLN A 127 -11.65 -11.12 -14.91
C GLN A 127 -10.21 -10.68 -14.76
N GLU A 128 -9.39 -10.97 -15.74
CA GLU A 128 -8.04 -10.42 -15.81
C GLU A 128 -8.13 -8.93 -16.19
N THR A 129 -7.51 -8.08 -15.37
CA THR A 129 -7.58 -6.63 -15.57
C THR A 129 -6.29 -5.94 -15.18
N THR A 130 -6.13 -4.69 -15.62
CA THR A 130 -5.01 -3.83 -15.24
C THR A 130 -5.48 -2.81 -14.22
N LEU A 131 -4.75 -2.73 -13.10
CA LEU A 131 -4.87 -1.65 -12.11
C LEU A 131 -3.58 -0.82 -12.10
N TYR A 132 -3.65 0.39 -11.60
CA TYR A 132 -2.57 1.38 -11.69
C TYR A 132 -2.25 1.95 -10.31
N ARG A 133 -0.95 2.11 -10.05
CA ARG A 133 -0.48 2.78 -8.83
C ARG A 133 0.76 3.60 -9.14
N ALA A 134 0.88 4.76 -8.49
CA ALA A 134 2.12 5.52 -8.43
C ALA A 134 2.63 5.53 -6.99
N ASP A 135 3.89 5.17 -6.81
CA ASP A 135 4.51 5.05 -5.50
C ASP A 135 5.84 5.81 -5.42
N HIS A 136 6.35 5.96 -4.21
CA HIS A 136 7.66 6.52 -3.96
C HIS A 136 8.76 5.46 -4.13
N ASP A 137 9.99 5.90 -4.14
CA ASP A 137 11.16 5.04 -4.22
C ASP A 137 11.31 4.07 -3.03
N ASP A 138 10.62 4.33 -1.91
CA ASP A 138 10.54 3.41 -0.78
C ASP A 138 9.99 2.03 -1.17
N PHE A 139 9.18 1.96 -2.23
CA PHE A 139 8.77 0.68 -2.80
C PHE A 139 9.98 -0.15 -3.27
N LEU A 140 10.90 0.48 -3.99
CA LEU A 140 12.12 -0.18 -4.47
C LEU A 140 13.07 -0.54 -3.31
N LYS A 141 13.15 0.32 -2.30
CA LYS A 141 13.96 0.07 -1.09
C LYS A 141 13.48 -1.16 -0.33
N ARG A 142 12.16 -1.36 -0.21
CA ARG A 142 11.57 -2.58 0.37
C ARG A 142 11.95 -3.83 -0.42
N LEU A 143 12.18 -3.68 -1.71
CA LEU A 143 12.69 -4.76 -2.58
C LEU A 143 14.23 -4.83 -2.60
N HIS A 144 14.92 -4.14 -1.67
CA HIS A 144 16.37 -4.08 -1.54
C HIS A 144 17.09 -3.48 -2.77
N VAL A 145 16.45 -2.51 -3.45
CA VAL A 145 17.03 -1.75 -4.56
C VAL A 145 17.17 -0.29 -4.16
N ASN A 146 18.32 0.05 -3.56
CA ASN A 146 18.54 1.37 -2.93
C ASN A 146 19.17 2.40 -3.87
N ASN A 147 19.84 1.98 -4.94
CA ASN A 147 20.61 2.84 -5.83
C ASN A 147 20.11 2.83 -7.28
N TYR A 148 18.81 2.65 -7.46
CA TYR A 148 18.17 2.48 -8.77
C TYR A 148 18.44 3.61 -9.76
N GLN A 149 18.68 4.84 -9.27
CA GLN A 149 18.97 6.00 -10.13
C GLN A 149 20.26 5.83 -10.95
N SER A 150 21.26 5.10 -10.42
CA SER A 150 22.55 4.85 -11.07
C SER A 150 22.60 3.51 -11.82
N MET A 151 21.61 2.64 -11.64
CA MET A 151 21.57 1.33 -12.29
C MET A 151 21.20 1.45 -13.77
N SER A 152 21.79 0.62 -14.62
CA SER A 152 21.31 0.43 -15.99
C SER A 152 19.97 -0.30 -16.02
N ASP A 153 19.22 -0.25 -17.13
CA ASP A 153 17.97 -1.00 -17.26
C ASP A 153 18.18 -2.51 -17.15
N SER A 154 19.31 -3.01 -17.63
CA SER A 154 19.68 -4.43 -17.48
C SER A 154 19.89 -4.81 -16.02
N GLN A 155 20.57 -3.96 -15.25
CA GLN A 155 20.79 -4.16 -13.82
C GLN A 155 19.45 -4.11 -13.04
N LEU A 156 18.57 -3.16 -13.38
CA LEU A 156 17.23 -3.07 -12.78
C LEU A 156 16.39 -4.33 -13.07
N ARG A 157 16.37 -4.78 -14.33
CA ARG A 157 15.67 -6.02 -14.69
C ARG A 157 16.19 -7.20 -13.92
N LYS A 158 17.53 -7.36 -13.85
CA LYS A 158 18.15 -8.45 -13.08
C LYS A 158 17.83 -8.38 -11.59
N ALA A 159 17.71 -7.18 -11.02
CA ALA A 159 17.45 -6.98 -9.60
C ALA A 159 15.98 -7.16 -9.23
N LEU A 160 15.04 -6.91 -10.13
CA LEU A 160 13.62 -6.81 -9.82
C LEU A 160 12.76 -7.91 -10.46
N VAL A 161 12.98 -8.26 -11.74
CA VAL A 161 12.14 -9.25 -12.42
C VAL A 161 12.26 -10.62 -11.76
N GLY A 162 11.12 -11.25 -11.53
CA GLY A 162 11.00 -12.53 -10.83
C GLY A 162 10.86 -12.42 -9.33
N LYS A 163 11.05 -11.24 -8.72
CA LYS A 163 10.75 -11.07 -7.29
C LYS A 163 9.29 -11.30 -7.01
N THR A 164 9.00 -12.00 -5.92
CA THR A 164 7.65 -12.32 -5.46
C THR A 164 7.50 -11.93 -4.00
N TRP A 165 6.30 -11.55 -3.60
CA TRP A 165 5.90 -11.35 -2.20
C TRP A 165 4.41 -11.55 -2.03
N THR A 166 3.98 -11.75 -0.80
CA THR A 166 2.59 -11.69 -0.39
C THR A 166 2.35 -10.34 0.27
N ASN A 167 1.30 -9.67 -0.12
CA ASN A 167 0.98 -8.37 0.45
C ASN A 167 0.34 -8.52 1.83
N GLU A 168 0.96 -7.94 2.85
CA GLU A 168 0.50 -8.00 4.24
C GLU A 168 -0.34 -6.77 4.64
N CYS A 169 -0.54 -5.84 3.70
CA CYS A 169 -1.32 -4.63 3.91
C CYS A 169 -2.32 -4.39 2.79
N LEU A 170 -3.24 -3.47 3.00
CA LEU A 170 -4.15 -3.01 1.96
C LEU A 170 -3.38 -2.17 0.94
N GLU A 171 -3.63 -2.37 -0.34
CA GLU A 171 -2.92 -1.67 -1.39
C GLU A 171 -3.88 -0.88 -2.29
N SER A 172 -3.87 0.44 -2.13
CA SER A 172 -4.67 1.36 -2.95
C SER A 172 -4.14 1.41 -4.38
N THR A 173 -5.02 1.18 -5.34
CA THR A 173 -4.77 1.24 -6.77
C THR A 173 -5.89 1.99 -7.47
N ALA A 174 -5.69 2.41 -8.72
CA ALA A 174 -6.73 2.97 -9.56
C ALA A 174 -7.10 1.99 -10.67
N TYR A 175 -8.40 1.84 -10.96
CA TYR A 175 -8.86 1.03 -12.10
C TYR A 175 -8.87 1.82 -13.42
N ASP A 176 -8.71 3.14 -13.38
CA ASP A 176 -8.51 4.01 -14.55
C ASP A 176 -7.20 4.79 -14.40
N SER A 177 -6.30 4.63 -15.36
CA SER A 177 -5.02 5.38 -15.35
C SER A 177 -5.22 6.89 -15.47
N ARG A 178 -6.32 7.35 -16.07
CA ARG A 178 -6.64 8.76 -16.24
C ARG A 178 -6.98 9.45 -14.92
N ASP A 179 -7.51 8.70 -13.97
CA ASP A 179 -7.87 9.20 -12.65
C ASP A 179 -6.71 9.11 -11.65
N ASN A 180 -5.63 8.41 -12.00
CA ASN A 180 -4.42 8.46 -11.23
C ASN A 180 -3.65 9.75 -11.55
N PRO A 181 -3.59 10.73 -10.64
CA PRO A 181 -2.99 12.04 -10.91
C PRO A 181 -1.49 12.00 -11.19
N PHE A 182 -0.84 10.87 -10.89
CA PHE A 182 0.59 10.67 -11.09
C PHE A 182 0.89 9.89 -12.35
N TRP A 183 -0.13 9.30 -13.01
CA TRP A 183 0.07 8.51 -14.20
C TRP A 183 0.29 9.40 -15.41
N PRO A 184 1.38 9.23 -16.16
CA PRO A 184 1.63 10.03 -17.35
C PRO A 184 0.56 9.74 -18.41
N GLN A 185 -0.14 10.79 -18.81
CA GLN A 185 -1.09 10.71 -19.91
C GLN A 185 -0.36 10.76 -21.27
N PRO A 186 -0.92 10.18 -22.34
CA PRO A 186 -0.30 10.18 -23.66
C PRO A 186 0.05 11.56 -24.22
N ASN A 187 -0.63 12.61 -23.74
CA ASN A 187 -0.40 14.01 -24.11
C ASN A 187 0.57 14.74 -23.17
N GLY A 188 1.26 14.03 -22.29
CA GLY A 188 2.24 14.60 -21.34
C GLY A 188 1.65 15.45 -20.22
N ARG A 189 0.31 15.54 -20.15
CA ARG A 189 -0.36 16.26 -19.04
C ARG A 189 -0.72 15.26 -17.95
N SER A 190 -0.24 15.50 -16.75
CA SER A 190 -0.84 14.90 -15.55
C SER A 190 -2.24 15.48 -15.41
N THR A 191 -3.26 14.63 -15.42
CA THR A 191 -4.65 15.06 -15.22
C THR A 191 -4.95 15.36 -13.76
N GLY A 192 -3.97 15.87 -13.01
CA GLY A 192 -4.22 16.28 -11.64
C GLY A 192 -5.52 17.09 -11.58
N LYS A 193 -6.62 16.44 -11.29
CA LYS A 193 -7.80 17.12 -10.75
C LYS A 193 -7.37 17.71 -9.40
N SER A 194 -6.67 18.82 -9.46
CA SER A 194 -6.36 19.67 -8.31
C SER A 194 -7.65 20.34 -7.83
N GLY A 195 -8.56 19.53 -7.36
CA GLY A 195 -9.88 19.99 -6.88
C GLY A 195 -10.05 19.88 -5.38
N GLN A 196 -9.18 19.23 -4.69
CA GLN A 196 -9.18 19.20 -3.23
C GLN A 196 -7.75 19.35 -2.73
N GLY A 197 -7.51 20.45 -2.04
CA GLY A 197 -6.25 20.99 -1.55
C GLY A 197 -5.34 20.09 -0.72
N GLY A 198 -5.06 18.93 -1.22
CA GLY A 198 -3.96 18.09 -0.78
C GLY A 198 -2.76 18.48 -1.62
N SER A 199 -1.75 19.05 -1.00
CA SER A 199 -0.43 19.20 -1.58
C SER A 199 -0.02 17.83 -2.13
N VAL A 200 -0.09 17.68 -3.45
CA VAL A 200 0.53 16.54 -4.14
C VAL A 200 2.03 16.79 -4.08
N SER A 201 2.57 16.71 -2.87
CA SER A 201 3.99 16.74 -2.61
C SER A 201 4.52 15.41 -3.08
N GLY A 202 4.97 15.31 -4.28
CA GLY A 202 5.63 14.08 -4.36
C GLY A 202 6.10 13.61 -5.68
N ASN A 203 7.33 13.52 -5.69
CA ASN A 203 8.10 12.68 -6.54
C ASN A 203 7.58 11.24 -6.46
N ARG A 204 6.71 10.85 -7.38
CA ARG A 204 6.32 9.45 -7.56
C ARG A 204 7.23 8.86 -8.62
N GLU A 205 8.34 8.30 -8.16
CA GLU A 205 9.38 7.75 -9.06
C GLU A 205 9.06 6.34 -9.56
N VAL A 206 8.04 5.70 -8.99
CA VAL A 206 7.66 4.33 -9.35
C VAL A 206 6.22 4.31 -9.85
N LEU A 207 6.03 3.87 -11.09
CA LEU A 207 4.72 3.63 -11.69
C LEU A 207 4.50 2.14 -11.82
N ILE A 208 3.37 1.64 -11.37
CA ILE A 208 3.09 0.22 -11.31
C ILE A 208 1.82 -0.10 -12.09
N ARG A 209 1.91 -1.06 -13.01
CA ARG A 209 0.77 -1.74 -13.61
C ARG A 209 0.63 -3.10 -12.98
N TYR A 210 -0.49 -3.31 -12.31
CA TYR A 210 -0.86 -4.60 -11.77
C TYR A 210 -1.71 -5.35 -12.78
N HIS A 211 -1.24 -6.49 -13.24
CA HIS A 211 -1.98 -7.43 -14.07
C HIS A 211 -2.62 -8.46 -13.15
N THR A 212 -3.90 -8.27 -12.86
CA THR A 212 -4.60 -9.09 -11.87
C THR A 212 -5.21 -10.33 -12.48
N ALA A 213 -5.09 -11.46 -11.81
CA ALA A 213 -5.86 -12.65 -12.10
C ALA A 213 -7.34 -12.46 -11.75
N LYS A 214 -8.22 -13.29 -12.29
CA LYS A 214 -9.66 -13.30 -11.99
C LYS A 214 -9.95 -13.50 -10.50
N SER A 215 -9.09 -14.22 -9.81
CA SER A 215 -9.19 -14.52 -8.37
C SER A 215 -8.66 -13.41 -7.47
N ALA A 216 -7.87 -12.49 -7.99
CA ALA A 216 -7.36 -11.36 -7.21
C ALA A 216 -8.52 -10.60 -6.58
N ARG A 217 -8.42 -10.35 -5.26
CA ARG A 217 -9.50 -9.70 -4.50
C ARG A 217 -9.25 -8.20 -4.40
N ALA A 218 -10.28 -7.41 -4.68
CA ALA A 218 -10.25 -5.97 -4.49
C ALA A 218 -11.55 -5.44 -3.94
N ALA A 219 -11.48 -4.35 -3.15
CA ALA A 219 -12.62 -3.58 -2.68
C ALA A 219 -12.74 -2.29 -3.50
N PHE A 220 -13.93 -1.99 -4.00
CA PHE A 220 -14.25 -0.78 -4.76
C PHE A 220 -15.07 0.13 -3.84
N ILE A 221 -14.40 1.03 -3.13
CA ILE A 221 -14.98 1.76 -2.00
C ILE A 221 -15.00 3.28 -2.18
N GLN A 222 -14.30 3.81 -3.17
CA GLN A 222 -14.23 5.26 -3.40
C GLN A 222 -14.41 5.61 -4.88
N PRO A 223 -15.66 5.65 -5.37
CA PRO A 223 -15.99 5.89 -6.78
C PRO A 223 -15.38 7.17 -7.34
N SER A 224 -15.37 8.23 -6.53
CA SER A 224 -14.87 9.55 -6.95
C SER A 224 -13.37 9.60 -7.26
N GLN A 225 -12.62 8.55 -6.86
CA GLN A 225 -11.17 8.44 -7.07
C GLN A 225 -10.79 7.27 -7.95
N SER A 226 -11.76 6.56 -8.53
CA SER A 226 -11.53 5.34 -9.30
C SER A 226 -10.69 4.30 -8.54
N GLU A 227 -10.88 4.24 -7.22
CA GLU A 227 -10.04 3.44 -6.35
C GLU A 227 -10.50 1.99 -6.29
N ALA A 228 -9.55 1.08 -6.49
CA ALA A 228 -9.66 -0.33 -6.16
C ALA A 228 -8.57 -0.68 -5.14
N VAL A 229 -8.97 -1.19 -3.98
CA VAL A 229 -8.04 -1.56 -2.90
C VAL A 229 -7.81 -3.07 -2.94
N LEU A 230 -6.60 -3.48 -3.32
CA LEU A 230 -6.22 -4.89 -3.28
C LEU A 230 -6.21 -5.39 -1.84
N ALA A 231 -6.74 -6.59 -1.64
CA ALA A 231 -6.88 -7.25 -0.36
C ALA A 231 -5.54 -7.67 0.24
N VAL A 232 -5.51 -7.85 1.54
CA VAL A 232 -4.42 -8.54 2.23
C VAL A 232 -4.31 -9.98 1.72
N GLY A 233 -3.09 -10.49 1.64
CA GLY A 233 -2.81 -11.86 1.20
C GLY A 233 -2.73 -12.05 -0.32
N THR A 234 -2.85 -10.98 -1.12
CA THR A 234 -2.60 -11.08 -2.56
C THR A 234 -1.13 -11.35 -2.84
N HIS A 235 -0.86 -12.24 -3.79
CA HIS A 235 0.47 -12.57 -4.24
C HIS A 235 0.88 -11.68 -5.40
N HIS A 236 2.13 -11.26 -5.40
CA HIS A 236 2.70 -10.35 -6.38
C HIS A 236 3.96 -10.94 -6.99
N LYS A 237 4.17 -10.68 -8.28
CA LYS A 237 5.40 -11.05 -9.00
C LYS A 237 5.73 -9.98 -10.03
N ILE A 238 6.94 -9.45 -9.96
CA ILE A 238 7.43 -8.51 -10.98
C ILE A 238 7.77 -9.28 -12.25
N THR A 239 7.13 -8.92 -13.36
CA THR A 239 7.33 -9.54 -14.68
C THR A 239 8.03 -8.62 -15.66
N GLY A 240 7.95 -7.30 -15.44
CA GLY A 240 8.58 -6.32 -16.31
C GLY A 240 9.10 -5.11 -15.57
N VAL A 241 10.18 -4.54 -16.12
CA VAL A 241 10.78 -3.29 -15.63
C VAL A 241 11.19 -2.45 -16.83
N ARG A 242 10.76 -1.22 -16.84
CA ARG A 242 11.21 -0.18 -17.78
C ARG A 242 11.61 1.06 -17.00
N SER A 243 12.42 1.91 -17.59
CA SER A 243 12.68 3.22 -17.03
C SER A 243 12.62 4.30 -18.10
N THR A 244 12.12 5.45 -17.71
CA THR A 244 12.10 6.65 -18.55
C THR A 244 12.69 7.82 -17.78
N ARG A 245 13.35 8.74 -18.48
CA ARG A 245 13.69 10.05 -17.91
C ARG A 245 12.56 11.01 -18.22
N THR A 246 12.05 11.64 -17.19
CA THR A 246 10.96 12.61 -17.33
C THR A 246 11.47 13.89 -18.01
N GLY A 247 10.72 14.34 -19.01
CA GLY A 247 10.94 15.62 -19.67
C GLY A 247 10.51 16.82 -18.80
N PRO A 248 10.73 18.04 -19.29
CA PRO A 248 10.44 19.27 -18.55
C PRO A 248 8.95 19.51 -18.23
N SER A 249 8.03 18.76 -18.85
CA SER A 249 6.60 18.83 -18.55
C SER A 249 6.21 18.22 -17.20
N HIS A 250 7.11 17.51 -16.54
CA HIS A 250 6.88 16.91 -15.22
C HIS A 250 7.57 17.77 -14.16
N THR A 251 6.94 18.83 -13.74
CA THR A 251 7.49 19.91 -12.91
C THR A 251 8.26 19.43 -11.67
N TYR A 252 7.88 18.29 -11.09
CA TYR A 252 8.54 17.75 -9.88
C TYR A 252 9.53 16.62 -10.14
N LEU A 253 9.53 16.06 -11.35
CA LEU A 253 10.35 14.91 -11.72
C LEU A 253 11.35 15.25 -12.85
N THR A 254 11.45 16.51 -13.23
CA THR A 254 12.30 16.93 -14.35
C THR A 254 13.73 16.38 -14.21
N GLY A 255 14.14 15.58 -15.17
CA GLY A 255 15.46 14.94 -15.20
C GLY A 255 15.61 13.73 -14.27
N LYS A 256 14.65 13.41 -13.43
CA LYS A 256 14.67 12.19 -12.63
C LYS A 256 14.26 10.97 -13.44
N ARG A 257 14.78 9.83 -13.05
CA ARG A 257 14.42 8.55 -13.62
C ARG A 257 13.17 8.03 -12.95
N VAL A 258 12.16 7.72 -13.75
CA VAL A 258 10.95 7.03 -13.32
C VAL A 258 11.07 5.56 -13.70
N ILE A 259 10.74 4.68 -12.78
CA ILE A 259 10.73 3.24 -12.96
C ILE A 259 9.29 2.79 -13.19
N GLU A 260 9.03 2.12 -14.30
CA GLU A 260 7.76 1.48 -14.59
C GLU A 260 7.88 -0.01 -14.33
N LEU A 261 6.97 -0.54 -13.52
CA LEU A 261 6.89 -1.96 -13.15
C LEU A 261 5.62 -2.59 -13.72
N GLU A 262 5.77 -3.78 -14.26
CA GLU A 262 4.67 -4.71 -14.57
C GLU A 262 4.66 -5.77 -13.48
N ILE A 263 3.54 -5.94 -12.79
CA ILE A 263 3.39 -6.87 -11.65
C ILE A 263 2.16 -7.74 -11.87
N GLU A 264 2.33 -9.05 -11.89
CA GLU A 264 1.23 -10.01 -11.82
C GLU A 264 0.71 -10.09 -10.39
N VAL A 265 -0.63 -10.17 -10.23
CA VAL A 265 -1.32 -10.24 -8.93
C VAL A 265 -2.38 -11.32 -8.95
N TRP A 266 -2.38 -12.22 -7.93
CA TRP A 266 -3.37 -13.30 -7.81
C TRP A 266 -3.72 -13.64 -6.36
#